data_640a4de073526d81dbbfd40c4ce5eb4d
#
_entry.id   640a4de073526d81dbbfd40c4ce5eb4d
#
_cell.length_a   1.000
_cell.length_b   1.000
_cell.length_c   1.000
_cell.angle_alpha   90.00
_cell.angle_beta   90.00
_cell.angle_gamma   90.00
#
_symmetry.space_group_name_H-M   'P 1'
#
loop_
_entity.id
_entity.type
_entity.pdbx_description
1 polymer ?
#
loop_
_entity_poly.entity_id
_entity_poly.type
_entity_poly.pdbx_seq_one_letter_code
_entity_poly.pdbx_strand_id
1 'polypeptide(L)'
;MSKLHLYGWLYRDSDKMLCVGQNRKPNILRDKNIIEEIEKIAKIKVDTTEGLGGRRTYIPNARMRVYAIDDVCNLDEAIGSLVDKLYGEMFTNVRNTGYSEWTITGLHVEDFRIGGHDLNAELDRYIGQYIHFILEYED
;
A
#
# COMPACT_ATOMS: atom_id res chain seq x y z
N MET A 1 -12.28 10.73 13.00
CA MET A 1 -11.79 9.79 11.99
C MET A 1 -10.55 10.37 11.34
N SER A 2 -9.45 9.62 11.33
CA SER A 2 -8.19 10.07 10.74
C SER A 2 -8.09 9.63 9.30
N LYS A 3 -7.20 10.28 8.56
CA LYS A 3 -6.96 10.01 7.15
C LYS A 3 -5.49 9.82 6.86
N LEU A 4 -5.19 8.83 6.03
CA LEU A 4 -3.90 8.64 5.42
C LEU A 4 -4.01 9.02 3.94
N HIS A 5 -3.18 9.95 3.51
CA HIS A 5 -3.09 10.36 2.11
C HIS A 5 -1.76 9.93 1.53
N LEU A 6 -1.81 9.17 0.46
CA LEU A 6 -0.61 8.81 -0.31
C LEU A 6 -0.86 9.17 -1.77
N TYR A 7 0.06 9.86 -2.39
CA TYR A 7 -0.07 10.22 -3.78
C TYR A 7 1.29 10.18 -4.47
N GLY A 8 1.26 9.80 -5.71
CA GLY A 8 2.43 9.64 -6.54
C GLY A 8 2.22 8.64 -7.66
N TRP A 9 3.30 8.37 -8.37
CA TRP A 9 3.34 7.36 -9.42
C TRP A 9 3.36 5.98 -8.80
N LEU A 10 2.36 5.16 -9.14
CA LEU A 10 2.25 3.80 -8.58
C LEU A 10 3.18 2.86 -9.32
N TYR A 11 3.97 2.09 -8.57
CA TYR A 11 4.85 1.08 -9.10
C TYR A 11 5.08 -0.04 -8.10
N ARG A 12 5.71 -1.13 -8.54
CA ARG A 12 6.15 -2.21 -7.64
C ARG A 12 7.66 -2.17 -7.49
N ASP A 13 8.12 -2.33 -6.26
CA ASP A 13 9.56 -2.42 -5.96
C ASP A 13 10.12 -3.81 -6.28
N SER A 14 11.39 -4.06 -5.91
CA SER A 14 12.04 -5.35 -6.14
C SER A 14 11.37 -6.52 -5.41
N ASP A 15 10.67 -6.23 -4.31
CA ASP A 15 9.91 -7.22 -3.54
C ASP A 15 8.45 -7.32 -4.01
N LYS A 16 8.11 -6.69 -5.12
CA LYS A 16 6.77 -6.63 -5.69
C LYS A 16 5.74 -5.92 -4.80
N MET A 17 6.21 -5.13 -3.85
CA MET A 17 5.36 -4.30 -3.00
C MET A 17 4.96 -3.02 -3.72
N LEU A 18 3.72 -2.58 -3.49
CA LEU A 18 3.19 -1.38 -4.11
C LEU A 18 3.75 -0.13 -3.44
N CYS A 19 4.30 0.76 -4.25
CA CYS A 19 4.91 2.01 -3.81
C CYS A 19 4.37 3.19 -4.62
N VAL A 20 4.40 4.36 -4.01
CA VAL A 20 4.08 5.62 -4.68
C VAL A 20 5.29 6.55 -4.62
N GLY A 21 5.70 7.04 -5.78
CA GLY A 21 6.87 7.89 -5.92
C GLY A 21 6.53 9.26 -6.48
N GLN A 22 7.35 10.24 -6.14
CA GLN A 22 7.15 11.62 -6.59
C GLN A 22 7.56 11.84 -8.05
N ASN A 23 8.32 10.92 -8.60
CA ASN A 23 8.80 10.96 -9.99
C ASN A 23 8.42 9.65 -10.68
N ARG A 24 8.40 9.65 -12.01
CA ARG A 24 8.15 8.44 -12.79
C ARG A 24 9.20 7.35 -12.57
N LYS A 25 10.40 7.75 -12.17
CA LYS A 25 11.48 6.80 -11.86
C LYS A 25 11.44 6.45 -10.37
N PRO A 26 11.46 5.18 -10.02
CA PRO A 26 11.52 4.75 -8.62
C PRO A 26 12.73 5.32 -7.88
N ASN A 27 12.50 5.76 -6.64
CA ASN A 27 13.55 6.20 -5.74
C ASN A 27 13.28 5.62 -4.36
N ILE A 28 13.93 4.51 -4.05
CA ILE A 28 13.72 3.73 -2.83
C ILE A 28 13.91 4.58 -1.56
N LEU A 29 14.74 5.61 -1.60
CA LEU A 29 15.03 6.43 -0.43
C LEU A 29 13.94 7.46 -0.10
N ARG A 30 13.12 7.82 -1.08
CA ARG A 30 12.11 8.88 -0.93
C ARG A 30 10.68 8.40 -1.11
N ASP A 31 10.51 7.32 -1.83
CA ASP A 31 9.18 6.81 -2.16
C ASP A 31 8.57 6.09 -0.98
N LYS A 32 7.25 6.05 -0.95
CA LYS A 32 6.50 5.44 0.15
C LYS A 32 5.94 4.09 -0.27
N ASN A 33 6.18 3.09 0.57
CA ASN A 33 5.57 1.78 0.45
C ASN A 33 4.17 1.84 1.08
N ILE A 34 3.13 1.53 0.32
CA ILE A 34 1.75 1.67 0.77
C ILE A 34 1.47 0.80 2.01
N ILE A 35 1.91 -0.44 2.00
CA ILE A 35 1.70 -1.36 3.12
C ILE A 35 2.41 -0.86 4.38
N GLU A 36 3.65 -0.40 4.25
CA GLU A 36 4.40 0.13 5.40
C GLU A 36 3.72 1.36 6.00
N GLU A 37 3.15 2.23 5.18
CA GLU A 37 2.40 3.39 5.67
C GLU A 37 1.12 2.96 6.40
N ILE A 38 0.45 1.93 5.92
CA ILE A 38 -0.71 1.36 6.60
C ILE A 38 -0.31 0.71 7.92
N GLU A 39 0.82 0.00 7.95
CA GLU A 39 1.33 -0.61 9.19
C GLU A 39 1.60 0.42 10.28
N LYS A 40 2.05 1.61 9.92
CA LYS A 40 2.31 2.69 10.89
C LYS A 40 1.06 3.19 11.60
N ILE A 41 -0.08 3.17 10.93
CA ILE A 41 -1.34 3.67 11.49
C ILE A 41 -2.22 2.57 12.08
N ALA A 42 -1.91 1.31 11.83
CA ALA A 42 -2.71 0.19 12.31
C ALA A 42 -2.61 0.05 13.83
N LYS A 43 -3.75 -0.05 14.52
CA LYS A 43 -3.81 -0.25 15.96
C LYS A 43 -3.54 -1.70 16.37
N ILE A 44 -3.96 -2.63 15.55
CA ILE A 44 -3.81 -4.06 15.83
C ILE A 44 -2.67 -4.57 14.98
N LYS A 45 -1.58 -4.93 15.64
CA LYS A 45 -0.37 -5.44 15.01
C LYS A 45 0.03 -6.75 15.68
N VAL A 46 0.26 -7.77 14.87
CA VAL A 46 0.67 -9.08 15.36
C VAL A 46 1.97 -9.47 14.64
N ASP A 47 3.02 -9.65 15.43
CA ASP A 47 4.26 -10.21 14.91
C ASP A 47 4.07 -11.73 14.79
N THR A 48 4.42 -12.28 13.63
CA THR A 48 4.36 -13.71 13.42
C THR A 48 5.76 -14.30 13.44
N THR A 49 5.90 -15.42 14.13
CA THR A 49 7.18 -16.15 14.19
C THR A 49 7.41 -17.03 12.97
N GLU A 50 6.41 -17.16 12.11
CA GLU A 50 6.54 -17.88 10.85
C GLU A 50 7.31 -17.01 9.84
N GLY A 51 8.51 -17.43 9.53
CA GLY A 51 9.43 -16.61 8.76
C GLY A 51 10.00 -15.49 9.63
N LEU A 52 11.21 -15.11 9.40
CA LEU A 52 11.94 -14.12 10.20
C LEU A 52 11.32 -12.72 10.04
N GLY A 53 10.42 -12.34 10.95
CA GLY A 53 9.84 -11.01 10.97
C GLY A 53 8.55 -10.84 10.17
N GLY A 54 7.69 -11.83 10.18
CA GLY A 54 6.33 -11.69 9.63
C GLY A 54 5.48 -10.72 10.43
N ARG A 55 4.63 -9.96 9.74
CA ARG A 55 3.77 -8.95 10.37
C ARG A 55 2.36 -9.05 9.81
N ARG A 56 1.39 -8.99 10.72
CA ARG A 56 -0.02 -8.87 10.38
C ARG A 56 -0.57 -7.60 11.01
N THR A 57 -1.30 -6.83 10.25
CA THR A 57 -1.95 -5.63 10.77
C THR A 57 -3.41 -5.60 10.40
N TYR A 58 -4.22 -4.97 11.24
CA TYR A 58 -5.66 -4.86 11.05
C TYR A 58 -6.10 -3.43 11.33
N ILE A 59 -7.00 -2.96 10.50
CA ILE A 59 -7.75 -1.74 10.77
C ILE A 59 -9.23 -2.15 10.66
N PRO A 60 -9.96 -2.26 11.80
CA PRO A 60 -11.30 -2.86 11.81
C PRO A 60 -12.31 -2.15 10.91
N ASN A 61 -12.25 -0.81 10.86
CA ASN A 61 -13.13 -0.01 10.04
C ASN A 61 -12.32 0.96 9.19
N ALA A 62 -12.22 0.68 7.92
CA ALA A 62 -11.48 1.49 6.98
C ALA A 62 -12.34 1.82 5.77
N ARG A 63 -12.12 3.01 5.22
CA ARG A 63 -12.72 3.44 3.95
C ARG A 63 -11.59 3.88 3.05
N MET A 64 -11.48 3.25 1.91
CA MET A 64 -10.43 3.53 0.94
C MET A 64 -11.02 4.14 -0.33
N ARG A 65 -10.37 5.16 -0.83
CA ARG A 65 -10.67 5.72 -2.15
C ARG A 65 -9.37 5.88 -2.92
N VAL A 66 -9.40 5.55 -4.18
CA VAL A 66 -8.27 5.74 -5.08
C VAL A 66 -8.73 6.58 -6.27
N TYR A 67 -8.02 7.64 -6.53
CA TYR A 67 -8.23 8.51 -7.68
C TYR A 67 -7.05 8.36 -8.63
N ALA A 68 -7.33 8.15 -9.91
CA ALA A 68 -6.30 8.18 -10.94
C ALA A 68 -6.29 9.55 -11.61
N ILE A 69 -5.12 10.11 -11.79
CA ILE A 69 -4.95 11.43 -12.39
C ILE A 69 -4.35 11.23 -13.78
N ASP A 70 -5.16 11.55 -14.80
CA ASP A 70 -4.75 11.37 -16.19
C ASP A 70 -3.86 12.50 -16.70
N ASP A 71 -4.02 13.70 -16.18
CA ASP A 71 -3.24 14.88 -16.57
C ASP A 71 -2.32 15.31 -15.43
N VAL A 72 -1.04 14.99 -15.58
CA VAL A 72 -0.02 15.32 -14.59
C VAL A 72 0.37 16.80 -14.54
N CYS A 73 -0.08 17.60 -15.50
CA CYS A 73 0.23 19.03 -15.51
C CYS A 73 -0.53 19.82 -14.43
N ASN A 74 -1.63 19.25 -13.92
CA ASN A 74 -2.50 19.88 -12.94
C ASN A 74 -2.54 19.13 -11.61
N LEU A 75 -1.41 18.57 -11.16
CA LEU A 75 -1.35 17.76 -9.95
C LEU A 75 -1.86 18.48 -8.68
N ASP A 76 -1.68 19.79 -8.61
CA ASP A 76 -2.09 20.57 -7.43
C ASP A 76 -3.60 20.79 -7.35
N GLU A 77 -4.29 20.70 -8.47
CA GLU A 77 -5.73 20.94 -8.57
C GLU A 77 -6.54 19.66 -8.83
N ALA A 78 -5.88 18.64 -9.34
CA ALA A 78 -6.56 17.44 -9.79
C ALA A 78 -6.86 16.50 -8.63
N ILE A 79 -8.13 16.33 -8.35
CA ILE A 79 -8.60 15.24 -7.50
C ILE A 79 -8.52 13.91 -8.27
N GLY A 80 -8.57 13.99 -9.60
CA GLY A 80 -8.56 12.82 -10.47
C GLY A 80 -9.94 12.16 -10.57
N SER A 81 -10.00 11.08 -11.32
CA SER A 81 -11.21 10.27 -11.45
C SER A 81 -11.21 9.17 -10.40
N LEU A 82 -12.30 9.02 -9.68
CA LEU A 82 -12.46 7.95 -8.70
C LEU A 82 -12.46 6.60 -9.43
N VAL A 83 -11.47 5.78 -9.14
CA VAL A 83 -11.32 4.46 -9.78
C VAL A 83 -11.63 3.31 -8.84
N ASP A 84 -11.50 3.52 -7.52
CA ASP A 84 -11.84 2.52 -6.53
C ASP A 84 -12.38 3.15 -5.26
N LYS A 85 -13.39 2.49 -4.68
CA LYS A 85 -13.97 2.86 -3.39
C LYS A 85 -14.35 1.59 -2.66
N LEU A 86 -13.60 1.27 -1.63
CA LEU A 86 -13.79 0.05 -0.86
C LEU A 86 -13.82 0.36 0.63
N TYR A 87 -14.53 -0.44 1.38
CA TYR A 87 -14.61 -0.28 2.83
C TYR A 87 -14.77 -1.62 3.53
N GLY A 88 -14.40 -1.64 4.80
CA GLY A 88 -14.45 -2.82 5.65
C GLY A 88 -13.22 -2.96 6.50
N GLU A 89 -12.96 -4.15 6.98
CA GLU A 89 -11.70 -4.44 7.67
C GLU A 89 -10.54 -4.43 6.67
N MET A 90 -9.51 -3.65 6.99
CA MET A 90 -8.26 -3.70 6.24
C MET A 90 -7.30 -4.65 6.92
N PHE A 91 -6.72 -5.53 6.13
CA PHE A 91 -5.83 -6.57 6.59
C PHE A 91 -4.57 -6.61 5.74
N THR A 92 -3.41 -6.65 6.41
CA THR A 92 -2.13 -6.88 5.74
C THR A 92 -1.43 -8.06 6.39
N ASN A 93 -0.79 -8.88 5.58
CA ASN A 93 0.05 -9.97 6.04
C ASN A 93 1.33 -9.98 5.20
N VAL A 94 2.44 -9.64 5.84
CA VAL A 94 3.75 -9.58 5.22
C VAL A 94 4.65 -10.61 5.88
N ARG A 95 5.37 -11.38 5.08
CA ARG A 95 6.30 -12.41 5.56
C ARG A 95 7.66 -12.20 4.94
N ASN A 96 8.71 -12.39 5.73
CA ASN A 96 10.06 -12.55 5.21
C ASN A 96 10.19 -13.94 4.60
N THR A 97 10.51 -14.01 3.31
CA THR A 97 10.67 -15.28 2.62
C THR A 97 12.09 -15.78 2.72
N GLY A 98 12.32 -16.58 3.72
CA GLY A 98 13.52 -17.39 3.80
C GLY A 98 14.78 -16.61 4.13
N TYR A 99 15.57 -17.22 4.95
CA TYR A 99 16.87 -16.73 5.32
C TYR A 99 17.92 -17.78 4.90
N SER A 100 18.93 -17.35 4.18
CA SER A 100 20.16 -18.14 4.05
C SER A 100 21.33 -17.27 4.46
N GLU A 101 22.41 -17.87 4.94
CA GLU A 101 23.62 -17.15 5.35
C GLU A 101 24.20 -16.27 4.23
N TRP A 102 23.78 -16.52 3.00
CA TRP A 102 24.35 -15.91 1.80
C TRP A 102 23.41 -14.99 1.05
N THR A 103 22.11 -15.01 1.37
CA THR A 103 21.12 -14.20 0.66
C THR A 103 20.20 -13.48 1.63
N ILE A 104 20.13 -12.16 1.46
CA ILE A 104 19.08 -11.38 2.06
C ILE A 104 17.83 -11.63 1.22
N THR A 105 16.82 -12.19 1.83
CA THR A 105 15.57 -12.46 1.15
C THR A 105 14.59 -11.30 1.33
N GLY A 106 13.82 -11.06 0.30
CA GLY A 106 12.87 -9.97 0.29
C GLY A 106 11.64 -10.19 1.15
N LEU A 107 10.86 -9.15 1.31
CA LEU A 107 9.55 -9.23 1.92
C LEU A 107 8.55 -9.78 0.92
N HIS A 108 7.66 -10.64 1.37
CA HIS A 108 6.59 -11.19 0.56
C HIS A 108 5.24 -10.77 1.16
N VAL A 109 4.41 -10.12 0.34
CA VAL A 109 3.05 -9.77 0.73
C VAL A 109 2.16 -10.98 0.48
N GLU A 110 1.68 -11.61 1.55
CA GLU A 110 0.75 -12.72 1.43
C GLU A 110 -0.69 -12.25 1.28
N ASP A 111 -1.05 -11.20 2.03
CA ASP A 111 -2.39 -10.62 1.97
C ASP A 111 -2.30 -9.10 2.07
N PHE A 112 -3.11 -8.46 1.26
CA PHE A 112 -3.39 -7.03 1.35
C PHE A 112 -4.84 -6.84 0.91
N ARG A 113 -5.74 -6.73 1.90
CA ARG A 113 -7.19 -6.77 1.65
C ARG A 113 -7.94 -5.67 2.38
N ILE A 114 -9.07 -5.28 1.82
CA ILE A 114 -10.06 -4.46 2.48
C ILE A 114 -11.46 -5.00 2.15
N GLY A 115 -12.26 -5.29 3.16
CA GLY A 115 -13.61 -5.81 2.96
C GLY A 115 -13.67 -7.07 2.10
N GLY A 116 -12.63 -7.91 2.15
CA GLY A 116 -12.53 -9.12 1.33
C GLY A 116 -11.98 -8.92 -0.08
N HIS A 117 -11.75 -7.68 -0.50
CA HIS A 117 -11.16 -7.38 -1.81
C HIS A 117 -9.64 -7.41 -1.75
N ASP A 118 -9.01 -8.09 -2.69
CA ASP A 118 -7.55 -8.15 -2.80
C ASP A 118 -7.02 -6.87 -3.45
N LEU A 119 -6.37 -6.03 -2.64
CA LEU A 119 -5.84 -4.76 -3.11
C LEU A 119 -4.61 -4.91 -4.00
N ASN A 120 -3.84 -5.98 -3.88
CA ASN A 120 -2.73 -6.22 -4.80
C ASN A 120 -3.24 -6.38 -6.23
N ALA A 121 -4.35 -7.10 -6.40
CA ALA A 121 -4.97 -7.28 -7.71
C ALA A 121 -5.69 -6.01 -8.17
N GLU A 122 -6.43 -5.35 -7.27
CA GLU A 122 -7.19 -4.14 -7.60
C GLU A 122 -6.28 -3.00 -8.04
N LEU A 123 -5.18 -2.76 -7.33
CA LEU A 123 -4.27 -1.66 -7.62
C LEU A 123 -3.31 -1.97 -8.77
N ASP A 124 -3.12 -3.23 -9.12
CA ASP A 124 -2.24 -3.62 -10.23
C ASP A 124 -2.62 -2.95 -11.56
N ARG A 125 -3.89 -2.68 -11.76
CA ARG A 125 -4.42 -2.03 -12.96
C ARG A 125 -3.95 -0.58 -13.13
N TYR A 126 -3.48 0.06 -12.07
CA TYR A 126 -3.11 1.47 -12.07
C TYR A 126 -1.60 1.70 -12.04
N ILE A 127 -0.81 0.64 -12.16
CA ILE A 127 0.65 0.76 -12.18
C ILE A 127 1.08 1.61 -13.38
N GLY A 128 1.98 2.55 -13.12
CA GLY A 128 2.44 3.52 -14.12
C GLY A 128 1.61 4.79 -14.17
N GLN A 129 0.50 4.86 -13.42
CA GLN A 129 -0.34 6.05 -13.33
C GLN A 129 -0.04 6.83 -12.05
N TYR A 130 -0.31 8.12 -12.09
CA TYR A 130 -0.31 8.94 -10.88
C TYR A 130 -1.63 8.73 -10.15
N ILE A 131 -1.55 8.31 -8.90
CA ILE A 131 -2.75 8.05 -8.09
C ILE A 131 -2.75 8.88 -6.82
N HIS A 132 -3.94 9.10 -6.29
CA HIS A 132 -4.17 9.62 -4.96
C HIS A 132 -4.92 8.55 -4.17
N PHE A 133 -4.24 7.97 -3.18
CA PHE A 133 -4.77 6.93 -2.30
C PHE A 133 -5.17 7.58 -0.99
N ILE A 134 -6.44 7.44 -0.61
CA ILE A 134 -6.97 8.00 0.64
C ILE A 134 -7.54 6.86 1.47
N LEU A 135 -7.06 6.73 2.69
CA LEU A 135 -7.57 5.77 3.66
C LEU A 135 -8.11 6.53 4.86
N GLU A 136 -9.41 6.39 5.13
CA GLU A 136 -10.04 6.90 6.34
C GLU A 136 -10.17 5.76 7.34
N TYR A 137 -9.80 6.02 8.60
CA TYR A 137 -9.80 5.01 9.65
C TYR A 137 -10.15 5.61 11.00
N GLU A 138 -10.65 4.80 11.91
CA GLU A 138 -10.94 5.20 13.27
C GLU A 138 -9.66 5.24 14.10
N ASP A 139 -9.55 6.27 14.91
CA ASP A 139 -8.41 6.46 15.81
C ASP A 139 -8.42 5.50 17.01
#